data_25c5038ecb75a011041fdeb5c633a5b1
#
_entry.id   25c5038ecb75a011041fdeb5c633a5b1
#
_cell.length_a   1.000
_cell.length_b   1.000
_cell.length_c   1.000
_cell.angle_alpha   90.00
_cell.angle_beta   90.00
_cell.angle_gamma   90.00
#
_symmetry.space_group_name_H-M   'P 1'
#
loop_
_entity.id
_entity.type
_entity.pdbx_description
1 polymer ?
#
loop_
_entity_poly.entity_id
_entity_poly.type
_entity_poly.pdbx_seq_one_letter_code
_entity_poly.pdbx_strand_id
1 'polypeptide(L)'
;NPGLLHKVNGGILVLSIKTLLAQPLMWFRLKKMVEEQRFEWLVWNDHQALPLPIEAMPLHLRVILVGDRLSLEELEFMEPNISSTALYGEYEYDMYLEDGTALSQWCGFVNGLCQKYRLPSLSADAWQVLLTQGAREHEDQLILSLDLEFILRQLRYAMRFNHDAYLGAEALKKAQE
;
A
#
# COMPACT_ATOMS: atom_id res chain seq x y z
N ASN A 1 -18.04 17.72 16.03
CA ASN A 1 -17.28 16.44 15.92
C ASN A 1 -15.82 16.76 15.61
N PRO A 2 -14.85 16.11 16.27
CA PRO A 2 -13.45 16.31 16.00
C PRO A 2 -13.14 15.87 14.56
N GLY A 3 -12.37 16.69 13.83
CA GLY A 3 -11.90 16.37 12.49
C GLY A 3 -10.87 15.24 12.48
N LEU A 4 -10.44 14.80 11.27
CA LEU A 4 -9.51 13.68 11.10
C LEU A 4 -8.19 13.91 11.83
N LEU A 5 -7.59 15.11 11.71
CA LEU A 5 -6.32 15.42 12.38
C LEU A 5 -6.38 15.30 13.91
N HIS A 6 -7.51 15.67 14.51
CA HIS A 6 -7.71 15.48 15.96
C HIS A 6 -7.74 14.00 16.36
N LYS A 7 -8.38 13.17 15.51
CA LYS A 7 -8.51 11.72 15.79
C LYS A 7 -7.20 10.96 15.66
N VAL A 8 -6.32 11.41 14.77
CA VAL A 8 -5.03 10.74 14.49
C VAL A 8 -3.85 11.40 15.19
N ASN A 9 -4.09 12.43 16.01
CA ASN A 9 -3.04 13.09 16.79
C ASN A 9 -2.32 12.07 17.69
N GLY A 10 -1.00 12.07 17.65
CA GLY A 10 -0.16 11.05 18.30
C GLY A 10 0.04 9.76 17.48
N GLY A 11 -0.53 9.68 16.27
CA GLY A 11 -0.52 8.49 15.43
C GLY A 11 0.05 8.70 14.02
N ILE A 12 -0.49 7.94 13.07
CA ILE A 12 -0.05 7.92 11.67
C ILE A 12 -1.24 8.29 10.77
N LEU A 13 -1.01 9.25 9.88
CA LEU A 13 -1.94 9.62 8.82
C LEU A 13 -1.42 9.09 7.48
N VAL A 14 -2.19 8.21 6.85
CA VAL A 14 -1.88 7.68 5.50
C VAL A 14 -2.74 8.44 4.49
N LEU A 15 -2.10 9.02 3.47
CA LEU A 15 -2.75 9.82 2.44
C LEU A 15 -2.32 9.38 1.04
N SER A 16 -3.26 9.37 0.12
CA SER A 16 -2.95 9.22 -1.30
C SER A 16 -2.34 10.50 -1.87
N ILE A 17 -1.21 10.37 -2.58
CA ILE A 17 -0.56 11.49 -3.28
C ILE A 17 -1.55 12.12 -4.27
N LYS A 18 -2.32 11.34 -5.02
CA LYS A 18 -3.36 11.86 -5.95
C LYS A 18 -4.37 12.77 -5.26
N THR A 19 -4.74 12.46 -4.02
CA THR A 19 -5.64 13.31 -3.24
C THR A 19 -4.98 14.66 -2.88
N LEU A 20 -3.68 14.64 -2.58
CA LEU A 20 -2.93 15.87 -2.27
C LEU A 20 -2.73 16.73 -3.52
N LEU A 21 -2.38 16.12 -4.65
CA LEU A 21 -2.21 16.81 -5.93
C LEU A 21 -3.52 17.49 -6.39
N ALA A 22 -4.66 16.87 -6.13
CA ALA A 22 -5.96 17.46 -6.40
C ALA A 22 -6.29 18.65 -5.48
N GLN A 23 -5.60 18.81 -4.34
CA GLN A 23 -5.84 19.87 -3.35
C GLN A 23 -4.52 20.46 -2.81
N PRO A 24 -3.74 21.17 -3.62
CA PRO A 24 -2.41 21.66 -3.23
C PRO A 24 -2.38 22.53 -1.97
N LEU A 25 -3.42 23.37 -1.77
CA LEU A 25 -3.52 24.20 -0.58
C LEU A 25 -3.68 23.38 0.71
N MET A 26 -4.35 22.24 0.63
CA MET A 26 -4.48 21.32 1.76
C MET A 26 -3.14 20.68 2.11
N TRP A 27 -2.35 20.30 1.10
CA TRP A 27 -1.00 19.78 1.29
C TRP A 27 -0.11 20.83 1.98
N PHE A 28 -0.05 22.03 1.44
CA PHE A 28 0.77 23.09 2.01
C PHE A 28 0.44 23.36 3.50
N ARG A 29 -0.84 23.37 3.84
CA ARG A 29 -1.29 23.55 5.23
C ARG A 29 -0.94 22.37 6.11
N LEU A 30 -1.16 21.14 5.63
CA LEU A 30 -0.80 19.93 6.38
C LEU A 30 0.69 19.89 6.67
N LYS A 31 1.53 20.15 5.66
CA LYS A 31 2.97 20.21 5.78
C LYS A 31 3.40 21.18 6.88
N LYS A 32 2.91 22.42 6.82
CA LYS A 32 3.17 23.45 7.83
C LYS A 32 2.78 22.99 9.25
N MET A 33 1.59 22.40 9.40
CA MET A 33 1.12 21.91 10.70
C MET A 33 2.00 20.77 11.25
N VAL A 34 2.49 19.90 10.38
CA VAL A 34 3.36 18.78 10.77
C VAL A 34 4.74 19.29 11.13
N GLU A 35 5.32 20.23 10.37
CA GLU A 35 6.62 20.83 10.64
C GLU A 35 6.63 21.63 11.94
N GLU A 36 5.58 22.44 12.18
CA GLU A 36 5.43 23.25 13.38
C GLU A 36 4.91 22.44 14.59
N GLN A 37 4.51 21.17 14.40
CA GLN A 37 3.88 20.32 15.41
C GLN A 37 2.68 20.97 16.08
N ARG A 38 1.90 21.72 15.29
CA ARG A 38 0.88 22.59 15.78
C ARG A 38 -0.31 22.65 14.83
N PHE A 39 -1.51 22.40 15.35
CA PHE A 39 -2.75 22.57 14.60
C PHE A 39 -3.30 23.95 14.86
N GLU A 40 -3.41 24.78 13.80
CA GLU A 40 -4.03 26.07 13.84
C GLU A 40 -5.41 26.02 13.22
N TRP A 41 -6.37 26.63 13.90
CA TRP A 41 -7.71 26.80 13.37
C TRP A 41 -7.69 27.85 12.28
N LEU A 42 -8.08 27.46 11.06
CA LEU A 42 -8.15 28.37 9.94
C LEU A 42 -9.57 28.92 9.81
N VAL A 43 -9.67 30.20 9.78
CA VAL A 43 -10.92 30.90 9.43
C VAL A 43 -11.04 30.88 7.90
N TRP A 44 -12.10 30.26 7.38
CA TRP A 44 -12.34 30.16 5.93
C TRP A 44 -12.66 31.47 5.26
N ASN A 45 -13.00 32.49 6.05
CA ASN A 45 -13.36 33.82 5.59
C ASN A 45 -12.63 34.87 6.42
N ASP A 46 -11.78 35.67 5.79
CA ASP A 46 -11.05 36.76 6.44
C ASP A 46 -12.02 37.82 7.03
N HIS A 47 -13.30 37.76 6.66
CA HIS A 47 -14.36 38.64 7.16
C HIS A 47 -15.13 38.10 8.36
N GLN A 48 -14.88 36.85 8.77
CA GLN A 48 -15.48 36.28 9.97
C GLN A 48 -14.38 36.00 11.00
N ALA A 49 -14.02 37.04 11.76
CA ALA A 49 -13.20 36.83 12.95
C ALA A 49 -13.93 35.85 13.90
N LEU A 50 -13.23 34.83 14.34
CA LEU A 50 -13.74 33.94 15.39
C LEU A 50 -13.99 34.83 16.63
N PRO A 51 -15.14 34.69 17.28
CA PRO A 51 -15.51 35.54 18.42
C PRO A 51 -14.61 35.34 19.66
N LEU A 52 -13.78 34.30 19.64
CA LEU A 52 -12.81 33.94 20.68
C LEU A 52 -11.50 33.51 20.05
N PRO A 53 -10.32 33.90 20.61
CA PRO A 53 -9.04 33.36 20.21
C PRO A 53 -9.01 31.88 20.61
N ILE A 54 -8.95 31.00 19.62
CA ILE A 54 -8.79 29.57 19.85
C ILE A 54 -7.30 29.26 19.91
N GLU A 55 -6.84 28.72 21.01
CA GLU A 55 -5.44 28.30 21.15
C GLU A 55 -5.13 27.17 20.17
N ALA A 56 -3.92 27.23 19.60
CA ALA A 56 -3.44 26.18 18.74
C ALA A 56 -3.21 24.90 19.53
N MET A 57 -3.62 23.77 18.97
CA MET A 57 -3.47 22.45 19.59
C MET A 57 -2.12 21.81 19.21
N PRO A 58 -1.36 21.22 20.15
CA PRO A 58 -0.20 20.40 19.80
C PRO A 58 -0.58 19.26 18.85
N LEU A 59 0.19 19.09 17.78
CA LEU A 59 -0.04 18.08 16.76
C LEU A 59 1.22 17.23 16.57
N HIS A 60 1.19 15.98 17.04
CA HIS A 60 2.26 15.01 16.86
C HIS A 60 1.80 13.94 15.90
N LEU A 61 2.23 14.05 14.64
CA LEU A 61 1.71 13.22 13.56
C LEU A 61 2.83 12.76 12.64
N ARG A 62 2.80 11.48 12.27
CA ARG A 62 3.56 10.96 11.14
C ARG A 62 2.67 10.89 9.93
N VAL A 63 3.15 11.39 8.80
CA VAL A 63 2.44 11.31 7.52
C VAL A 63 3.12 10.28 6.63
N ILE A 64 2.32 9.37 6.08
CA ILE A 64 2.74 8.42 5.05
C ILE A 64 1.99 8.77 3.78
N LEU A 65 2.74 9.10 2.73
CA LEU A 65 2.21 9.37 1.41
C LEU A 65 2.31 8.11 0.57
N VAL A 66 1.21 7.73 -0.07
CA VAL A 66 1.12 6.51 -0.91
C VAL A 66 0.67 6.91 -2.30
N GLY A 67 1.39 6.46 -3.31
CA GLY A 67 1.08 6.72 -4.71
C GLY A 67 1.88 5.85 -5.65
N ASP A 68 1.61 5.97 -6.94
CA ASP A 68 2.42 5.40 -8.01
C ASP A 68 3.61 6.33 -8.35
N ARG A 69 4.55 5.85 -9.15
CA ARG A 69 5.75 6.61 -9.56
C ARG A 69 5.39 7.95 -10.20
N LEU A 70 4.38 8.00 -11.07
CA LEU A 70 3.96 9.23 -11.74
C LEU A 70 3.45 10.27 -10.75
N SER A 71 2.59 9.88 -9.82
CA SER A 71 2.10 10.81 -8.80
C SER A 71 3.21 11.27 -7.84
N LEU A 72 4.23 10.43 -7.59
CA LEU A 72 5.40 10.82 -6.81
C LEU A 72 6.26 11.85 -7.56
N GLU A 73 6.51 11.65 -8.86
CA GLU A 73 7.22 12.62 -9.71
C GLU A 73 6.50 13.97 -9.77
N GLU A 74 5.16 13.97 -9.89
CA GLU A 74 4.35 15.19 -9.83
C GLU A 74 4.48 15.88 -8.46
N LEU A 75 4.50 15.11 -7.37
CA LEU A 75 4.68 15.65 -6.03
C LEU A 75 6.09 16.25 -5.86
N GLU A 76 7.14 15.59 -6.35
CA GLU A 76 8.52 16.11 -6.33
C GLU A 76 8.66 17.39 -7.17
N PHE A 77 7.98 17.47 -8.30
CA PHE A 77 7.94 18.70 -9.10
C PHE A 77 7.27 19.86 -8.34
N MET A 78 6.18 19.58 -7.62
CA MET A 78 5.47 20.58 -6.82
C MET A 78 6.23 20.94 -5.53
N GLU A 79 6.99 20.00 -4.97
CA GLU A 79 7.70 20.10 -3.70
C GLU A 79 9.13 19.55 -3.84
N PRO A 80 10.05 20.30 -4.47
CA PRO A 80 11.40 19.80 -4.81
C PRO A 80 12.25 19.34 -3.61
N ASN A 81 11.91 19.79 -2.40
CA ASN A 81 12.65 19.43 -1.18
C ASN A 81 12.06 18.23 -0.42
N ILE A 82 11.04 17.58 -0.96
CA ILE A 82 10.37 16.48 -0.24
C ILE A 82 11.33 15.32 0.02
N SER A 83 12.20 15.00 -0.92
CA SER A 83 13.21 13.93 -0.82
C SER A 83 14.24 14.17 0.30
N SER A 84 14.44 15.42 0.73
CA SER A 84 15.36 15.75 1.84
C SER A 84 14.70 15.63 3.22
N THR A 85 13.36 15.62 3.27
CA THR A 85 12.57 15.60 4.52
C THR A 85 11.79 14.31 4.75
N ALA A 86 11.59 13.52 3.70
CA ALA A 86 10.86 12.26 3.74
C ALA A 86 11.76 11.05 3.48
N LEU A 87 11.42 9.92 4.09
CA LEU A 87 12.01 8.63 3.75
C LEU A 87 11.23 8.04 2.59
N TYR A 88 11.93 7.62 1.55
CA TYR A 88 11.37 6.95 0.39
C TYR A 88 11.43 5.44 0.57
N GLY A 89 10.35 4.76 0.17
CA GLY A 89 10.29 3.31 0.08
C GLY A 89 9.46 2.92 -1.13
N GLU A 90 9.90 1.89 -1.83
CA GLU A 90 9.21 1.35 -2.99
C GLU A 90 8.81 -0.09 -2.74
N TYR A 91 7.65 -0.47 -3.24
CA TYR A 91 7.18 -1.84 -3.28
C TYR A 91 7.25 -2.34 -4.71
N GLU A 92 8.12 -3.32 -4.94
CA GLU A 92 8.22 -4.01 -6.22
C GLU A 92 7.17 -5.12 -6.32
N TYR A 93 6.50 -5.19 -7.47
CA TYR A 93 5.52 -6.25 -7.75
C TYR A 93 6.18 -7.50 -8.33
N ASP A 94 7.45 -7.40 -8.69
CA ASP A 94 8.21 -8.40 -9.41
C ASP A 94 9.47 -8.80 -8.65
N MET A 95 9.79 -10.08 -8.68
CA MET A 95 11.05 -10.62 -8.21
C MET A 95 11.65 -11.48 -9.33
N TYR A 96 12.89 -11.22 -9.69
CA TYR A 96 13.58 -12.04 -10.69
C TYR A 96 14.01 -13.38 -10.11
N LEU A 97 13.75 -14.44 -10.88
CA LEU A 97 14.20 -15.79 -10.56
C LEU A 97 15.66 -15.94 -11.01
N GLU A 98 16.58 -15.40 -10.22
CA GLU A 98 18.02 -15.49 -10.50
C GLU A 98 18.59 -16.85 -10.07
N ASP A 99 18.12 -17.37 -8.94
CA ASP A 99 18.60 -18.60 -8.34
C ASP A 99 17.54 -19.32 -7.48
N GLY A 100 17.92 -20.44 -6.86
CA GLY A 100 17.05 -21.18 -5.94
C GLY A 100 16.71 -20.42 -4.65
N THR A 101 17.47 -19.39 -4.29
CA THR A 101 17.22 -18.55 -3.12
C THR A 101 16.00 -17.66 -3.36
N ALA A 102 15.91 -17.04 -4.54
CA ALA A 102 14.76 -16.23 -4.94
C ALA A 102 13.45 -17.04 -4.92
N LEU A 103 13.49 -18.26 -5.46
CA LEU A 103 12.35 -19.16 -5.42
C LEU A 103 11.95 -19.53 -3.98
N SER A 104 12.91 -19.81 -3.11
CA SER A 104 12.65 -20.13 -1.71
C SER A 104 12.03 -18.94 -0.96
N GLN A 105 12.52 -17.73 -1.20
CA GLN A 105 11.97 -16.51 -0.63
C GLN A 105 10.53 -16.26 -1.10
N TRP A 106 10.27 -16.45 -2.38
CA TRP A 106 8.93 -16.32 -2.94
C TRP A 106 7.97 -17.35 -2.37
N CYS A 107 8.38 -18.61 -2.25
CA CYS A 107 7.57 -19.63 -1.57
C CYS A 107 7.30 -19.27 -0.10
N GLY A 108 8.29 -18.72 0.60
CA GLY A 108 8.13 -18.18 1.96
C GLY A 108 7.10 -17.06 2.04
N PHE A 109 7.15 -16.13 1.09
CA PHE A 109 6.18 -15.05 0.97
C PHE A 109 4.75 -15.57 0.77
N VAL A 110 4.52 -16.46 -0.20
CA VAL A 110 3.21 -17.05 -0.48
C VAL A 110 2.69 -17.86 0.72
N ASN A 111 3.55 -18.66 1.37
CA ASN A 111 3.18 -19.35 2.61
C ASN A 111 2.79 -18.40 3.72
N GLY A 112 3.49 -17.28 3.87
CA GLY A 112 3.14 -16.21 4.80
C GLY A 112 1.76 -15.63 4.53
N LEU A 113 1.39 -15.47 3.25
CA LEU A 113 0.05 -15.06 2.85
C LEU A 113 -1.00 -16.11 3.23
N CYS A 114 -0.74 -17.39 2.94
CA CYS A 114 -1.65 -18.46 3.33
C CYS A 114 -1.93 -18.45 4.84
N GLN A 115 -0.90 -18.34 5.66
CA GLN A 115 -1.04 -18.25 7.12
C GLN A 115 -1.83 -17.00 7.55
N LYS A 116 -1.44 -15.82 7.04
CA LYS A 116 -2.07 -14.53 7.39
C LYS A 116 -3.56 -14.50 7.07
N TYR A 117 -3.94 -15.07 5.92
CA TYR A 117 -5.32 -15.05 5.45
C TYR A 117 -6.08 -16.36 5.73
N ARG A 118 -5.49 -17.27 6.51
CA ARG A 118 -6.08 -18.57 6.90
C ARG A 118 -6.50 -19.41 5.70
N LEU A 119 -5.66 -19.42 4.67
CA LEU A 119 -5.83 -20.26 3.49
C LEU A 119 -5.08 -21.59 3.70
N PRO A 120 -5.51 -22.70 3.06
CA PRO A 120 -4.77 -23.94 3.07
C PRO A 120 -3.37 -23.78 2.46
N SER A 121 -2.42 -24.57 2.93
CA SER A 121 -1.11 -24.68 2.29
C SER A 121 -1.24 -25.29 0.90
N LEU A 122 -0.35 -24.91 -0.02
CA LEU A 122 -0.33 -25.45 -1.37
C LEU A 122 0.29 -26.85 -1.37
N SER A 123 -0.24 -27.72 -2.21
CA SER A 123 0.39 -29.01 -2.55
C SER A 123 1.59 -28.79 -3.49
N ALA A 124 2.46 -29.79 -3.62
CA ALA A 124 3.67 -29.67 -4.44
C ALA A 124 3.39 -29.32 -5.91
N ASP A 125 2.33 -29.88 -6.49
CA ASP A 125 1.88 -29.63 -7.86
C ASP A 125 1.20 -28.24 -8.01
N ALA A 126 0.57 -27.73 -6.96
CA ALA A 126 -0.05 -26.41 -6.95
C ALA A 126 0.97 -25.27 -7.08
N TRP A 127 2.16 -25.43 -6.51
CA TRP A 127 3.25 -24.46 -6.65
C TRP A 127 3.63 -24.22 -8.10
N GLN A 128 3.76 -25.30 -8.88
CA GLN A 128 4.10 -25.17 -10.30
C GLN A 128 3.02 -24.43 -11.09
N VAL A 129 1.75 -24.68 -10.77
CA VAL A 129 0.63 -23.96 -11.41
C VAL A 129 0.68 -22.48 -11.07
N LEU A 130 0.86 -22.11 -9.80
CA LEU A 130 0.92 -20.72 -9.37
C LEU A 130 2.11 -19.97 -9.99
N LEU A 131 3.28 -20.61 -10.09
CA LEU A 131 4.44 -20.06 -10.79
C LEU A 131 4.14 -19.80 -12.27
N THR A 132 3.55 -20.77 -12.95
CA THR A 132 3.18 -20.63 -14.36
C THR A 132 2.18 -19.52 -14.59
N GLN A 133 1.26 -19.32 -13.66
CA GLN A 133 0.28 -18.23 -13.70
C GLN A 133 0.93 -16.86 -13.55
N GLY A 134 1.85 -16.71 -12.59
CA GLY A 134 2.62 -15.48 -12.42
C GLY A 134 3.45 -15.14 -13.65
N ALA A 135 4.14 -16.14 -14.22
CA ALA A 135 4.90 -15.97 -15.45
C ALA A 135 4.04 -15.52 -16.65
N ARG A 136 2.81 -16.00 -16.75
CA ARG A 136 1.86 -15.55 -17.80
C ARG A 136 1.37 -14.13 -17.59
N GLU A 137 1.13 -13.74 -16.36
CA GLU A 137 0.70 -12.36 -16.03
C GLU A 137 1.78 -11.33 -16.42
N HIS A 138 3.06 -11.68 -16.23
CA HIS A 138 4.20 -10.82 -16.55
C HIS A 138 4.81 -11.06 -17.93
N GLU A 139 4.27 -12.03 -18.71
CA GLU A 139 4.81 -12.44 -20.02
C GLU A 139 6.30 -12.86 -19.97
N ASP A 140 6.83 -13.17 -18.79
CA ASP A 140 8.21 -13.57 -18.55
C ASP A 140 8.29 -14.72 -17.54
N GLN A 141 8.99 -15.81 -17.95
CA GLN A 141 9.18 -16.99 -17.11
C GLN A 141 10.19 -16.81 -15.98
N LEU A 142 11.00 -15.75 -16.03
CA LEU A 142 11.99 -15.42 -15.02
C LEU A 142 11.45 -14.48 -13.95
N ILE A 143 10.19 -14.07 -14.05
CA ILE A 143 9.57 -13.19 -13.07
C ILE A 143 8.64 -13.97 -12.15
N LEU A 144 8.86 -13.79 -10.85
CA LEU A 144 7.98 -14.25 -9.78
C LEU A 144 7.10 -13.07 -9.33
N SER A 145 5.79 -13.20 -9.46
CA SER A 145 4.88 -12.13 -9.04
C SER A 145 4.88 -11.96 -7.52
N LEU A 146 5.07 -10.74 -7.07
CA LEU A 146 4.85 -10.30 -5.69
C LEU A 146 3.53 -9.55 -5.53
N ASP A 147 2.71 -9.48 -6.59
CA ASP A 147 1.40 -8.84 -6.51
C ASP A 147 0.49 -9.62 -5.55
N LEU A 148 0.29 -8.99 -4.40
CA LEU A 148 -0.54 -9.50 -3.32
C LEU A 148 -1.97 -9.77 -3.76
N GLU A 149 -2.57 -8.86 -4.54
CA GLU A 149 -3.96 -8.96 -4.97
C GLU A 149 -4.12 -10.08 -5.99
N PHE A 150 -3.19 -10.19 -6.94
CA PHE A 150 -3.15 -11.27 -7.90
C PHE A 150 -3.08 -12.63 -7.18
N ILE A 151 -2.06 -12.82 -6.33
CA ILE A 151 -1.85 -14.10 -5.62
C ILE A 151 -3.06 -14.45 -4.75
N LEU A 152 -3.56 -13.52 -3.94
CA LEU A 152 -4.72 -13.77 -3.08
C LEU A 152 -5.97 -14.05 -3.88
N ARG A 153 -6.17 -13.41 -5.01
CA ARG A 153 -7.29 -13.68 -5.91
C ARG A 153 -7.23 -15.12 -6.40
N GLN A 154 -6.09 -15.57 -6.92
CA GLN A 154 -5.91 -16.94 -7.38
C GLN A 154 -6.19 -17.96 -6.27
N LEU A 155 -5.58 -17.78 -5.10
CA LEU A 155 -5.76 -18.69 -3.97
C LEU A 155 -7.20 -18.73 -3.46
N ARG A 156 -7.87 -17.58 -3.35
CA ARG A 156 -9.28 -17.51 -2.89
C ARG A 156 -10.26 -18.10 -3.89
N TYR A 157 -10.03 -17.91 -5.18
CA TYR A 157 -10.88 -18.54 -6.20
C TYR A 157 -10.69 -20.05 -6.19
N ALA A 158 -9.45 -20.54 -6.10
CA ALA A 158 -9.15 -21.97 -6.02
C ALA A 158 -9.82 -22.64 -4.80
N MET A 159 -9.95 -21.93 -3.68
CA MET A 159 -10.68 -22.42 -2.51
C MET A 159 -12.13 -22.86 -2.79
N ARG A 160 -12.78 -22.26 -3.80
CA ARG A 160 -14.16 -22.63 -4.17
C ARG A 160 -14.27 -24.02 -4.78
N PHE A 161 -13.17 -24.51 -5.34
CA PHE A 161 -13.07 -25.80 -6.01
C PHE A 161 -12.27 -26.82 -5.20
N ASN A 162 -11.72 -26.41 -4.06
CA ASN A 162 -10.89 -27.24 -3.22
C ASN A 162 -11.73 -27.97 -2.17
N HIS A 163 -11.59 -29.28 -2.10
CA HIS A 163 -12.24 -30.14 -1.11
C HIS A 163 -11.26 -30.82 -0.16
N ASP A 164 -9.95 -30.62 -0.39
CA ASP A 164 -8.87 -31.24 0.35
C ASP A 164 -8.27 -30.32 1.41
N ALA A 165 -7.46 -30.90 2.31
CA ALA A 165 -6.75 -30.17 3.34
C ALA A 165 -5.66 -29.22 2.77
N TYR A 166 -5.15 -29.54 1.58
CA TYR A 166 -4.16 -28.74 0.83
C TYR A 166 -4.79 -28.22 -0.45
N LEU A 167 -4.38 -27.03 -0.87
CA LEU A 167 -4.83 -26.46 -2.13
C LEU A 167 -4.08 -27.13 -3.29
N GLY A 168 -4.81 -27.88 -4.11
CA GLY A 168 -4.25 -28.66 -5.20
C GLY A 168 -4.19 -27.92 -6.54
N ALA A 169 -3.39 -28.44 -7.48
CA ALA A 169 -3.22 -27.87 -8.84
C ALA A 169 -4.54 -27.76 -9.62
N GLU A 170 -5.41 -28.76 -9.51
CA GLU A 170 -6.70 -28.76 -10.23
C GLU A 170 -7.62 -27.62 -9.77
N ALA A 171 -7.62 -27.32 -8.47
CA ALA A 171 -8.39 -26.19 -7.95
C ALA A 171 -7.86 -24.84 -8.46
N LEU A 172 -6.53 -24.68 -8.56
CA LEU A 172 -5.91 -23.48 -9.14
C LEU A 172 -6.19 -23.34 -10.65
N LYS A 173 -6.17 -24.44 -11.40
CA LYS A 173 -6.49 -24.40 -12.84
C LYS A 173 -7.95 -24.00 -13.08
N LYS A 174 -8.88 -24.56 -12.33
CA LYS A 174 -10.32 -24.21 -12.42
C LYS A 174 -10.63 -22.77 -12.01
N ALA A 175 -9.77 -22.18 -11.21
CA ALA A 175 -9.90 -20.77 -10.83
C ALA A 175 -9.61 -19.79 -11.98
N GLN A 176 -9.10 -20.28 -13.12
CA GLN A 176 -8.75 -19.48 -14.30
C GLN A 176 -9.82 -19.52 -15.40
N GLU A 177 -10.70 -20.54 -15.38
CA GLU A 177 -11.83 -20.69 -16.28
C GLU A 177 -13.03 -19.82 -15.84
#